data_9b40aaa58982c445763a17c463fa632a
#
_entry.id   9b40aaa58982c445763a17c463fa632a
#
_cell.length_a   1.000
_cell.length_b   1.000
_cell.length_c   1.000
_cell.angle_alpha   90.00
_cell.angle_beta   90.00
_cell.angle_gamma   90.00
#
_symmetry.space_group_name_H-M   'P 1'
#
loop_
_entity.id
_entity.type
_entity.pdbx_description
1 polymer ?
#
loop_
_entity_poly.entity_id
_entity_poly.type
_entity_poly.pdbx_seq_one_letter_code
_entity_poly.pdbx_strand_id
1 'polypeptide(L)'
;MVQEMKPYFADFPNVRNNCLRFEVSPSIEESAQYTSEDWRKLADDFLTRMGLQNHQYVVIRHSGTESRKNQAHLHILANRVSMSGELYRDNWIGKRATEAANGMARERNLVQAQDIGKANRQDIKSGMDAVLQKLERFDFGSFKEEMEKAGYPIREARASTGKLNGYYVKAKSGTEYKASEIGKNYTLAHIEKTHFKLHRQTLGQSYGKDIISGKGGLHL
;
A
#
# COMPACT_ATOMS: atom_id res chain seq x y z
N MET A 1 12.98 12.46 28.36
CA MET A 1 12.15 11.46 27.68
C MET A 1 12.87 10.10 27.53
N VAL A 2 13.89 9.95 26.66
CA VAL A 2 14.64 8.67 26.54
C VAL A 2 15.33 8.29 27.85
N GLN A 3 15.77 9.23 28.65
CA GLN A 3 16.38 8.99 29.96
C GLN A 3 15.41 8.44 30.99
N GLU A 4 14.14 8.83 30.94
CA GLU A 4 13.08 8.36 31.86
C GLU A 4 12.64 6.92 31.52
N MET A 5 12.85 6.46 30.30
CA MET A 5 12.58 5.07 29.90
C MET A 5 13.70 4.10 30.30
N LYS A 6 14.92 4.59 30.50
CA LYS A 6 16.11 3.77 30.81
C LYS A 6 16.00 2.88 32.05
N PRO A 7 15.42 3.33 33.19
CA PRO A 7 15.35 2.48 34.38
C PRO A 7 14.68 1.13 34.17
N TYR A 8 13.68 1.07 33.26
CA TYR A 8 12.95 -0.17 32.98
C TYR A 8 13.72 -1.18 32.12
N PHE A 9 14.87 -0.78 31.55
CA PHE A 9 15.72 -1.66 30.76
C PHE A 9 16.79 -2.36 31.57
N ALA A 10 17.01 -1.97 32.80
CA ALA A 10 18.10 -2.49 33.65
C ALA A 10 18.02 -4.01 33.81
N ASP A 11 16.80 -4.55 33.91
CA ASP A 11 16.57 -6.00 34.09
C ASP A 11 16.62 -6.78 32.76
N PHE A 12 16.80 -6.07 31.63
CA PHE A 12 16.80 -6.65 30.29
C PHE A 12 18.05 -6.26 29.46
N PRO A 13 19.27 -6.53 29.94
CA PRO A 13 20.51 -6.05 29.30
C PRO A 13 20.73 -6.58 27.89
N ASN A 14 20.12 -7.73 27.55
CA ASN A 14 20.25 -8.38 26.23
C ASN A 14 19.19 -7.92 25.21
N VAL A 15 18.23 -7.07 25.59
CA VAL A 15 17.21 -6.55 24.68
C VAL A 15 17.80 -5.42 23.87
N ARG A 16 18.02 -5.65 22.57
CA ARG A 16 18.62 -4.66 21.66
C ARG A 16 17.66 -3.55 21.25
N ASN A 17 16.37 -3.86 21.08
CA ASN A 17 15.33 -2.90 20.66
C ASN A 17 14.43 -2.57 21.84
N ASN A 18 14.78 -1.55 22.58
CA ASN A 18 14.08 -1.15 23.80
C ASN A 18 12.89 -0.23 23.54
N CYS A 19 12.72 0.25 22.32
CA CYS A 19 11.67 1.17 21.94
C CYS A 19 10.89 0.63 20.74
N LEU A 20 9.57 0.64 20.83
CA LEU A 20 8.65 0.38 19.75
C LEU A 20 8.26 1.71 19.11
N ARG A 21 8.30 1.76 17.77
CA ARG A 21 7.89 2.94 17.01
C ARG A 21 6.74 2.58 16.08
N PHE A 22 5.67 3.36 16.16
CA PHE A 22 4.52 3.26 15.26
C PHE A 22 4.26 4.60 14.60
N GLU A 23 3.67 4.55 13.42
CA GLU A 23 3.10 5.68 12.72
C GLU A 23 1.62 5.38 12.46
N VAL A 24 0.74 6.26 12.96
CA VAL A 24 -0.71 6.12 12.79
C VAL A 24 -1.20 7.32 11.98
N SER A 25 -1.69 7.04 10.76
CA SER A 25 -2.13 8.07 9.80
C SER A 25 -3.60 7.85 9.45
N PRO A 26 -4.52 8.65 9.99
CA PRO A 26 -5.88 8.70 9.48
C PRO A 26 -5.91 9.32 8.06
N SER A 27 -7.04 9.23 7.35
CA SER A 27 -7.18 9.90 6.06
C SER A 27 -7.07 11.43 6.21
N ILE A 28 -6.79 12.13 5.12
CA ILE A 28 -6.72 13.61 5.12
C ILE A 28 -8.08 14.19 5.50
N GLU A 29 -9.16 13.65 4.94
CA GLU A 29 -10.54 14.10 5.16
C GLU A 29 -10.94 13.92 6.63
N GLU A 30 -10.59 12.79 7.22
CA GLU A 30 -10.85 12.50 8.62
C GLU A 30 -10.02 13.41 9.54
N SER A 31 -8.72 13.46 9.32
CA SER A 31 -7.79 14.21 10.16
C SER A 31 -7.98 15.72 10.13
N ALA A 32 -8.57 16.26 9.05
CA ALA A 32 -8.90 17.68 8.92
C ALA A 32 -9.91 18.17 9.98
N GLN A 33 -10.74 17.26 10.50
CA GLN A 33 -11.77 17.57 11.49
C GLN A 33 -11.34 17.25 12.93
N TYR A 34 -10.16 16.65 13.12
CA TYR A 34 -9.70 16.21 14.45
C TYR A 34 -9.31 17.38 15.34
N THR A 35 -9.91 17.41 16.51
CA THR A 35 -9.47 18.20 17.66
C THR A 35 -8.25 17.56 18.32
N SER A 36 -7.62 18.27 19.25
CA SER A 36 -6.52 17.69 20.07
C SER A 36 -6.98 16.48 20.88
N GLU A 37 -8.24 16.46 21.28
CA GLU A 37 -8.84 15.35 22.02
C GLU A 37 -9.06 14.13 21.12
N ASP A 38 -9.46 14.32 19.85
CA ASP A 38 -9.63 13.21 18.89
C ASP A 38 -8.28 12.55 18.59
N TRP A 39 -7.21 13.34 18.46
CA TRP A 39 -5.86 12.82 18.31
C TRP A 39 -5.40 12.01 19.53
N ARG A 40 -5.74 12.44 20.74
CA ARG A 40 -5.45 11.71 21.97
C ARG A 40 -6.21 10.38 21.99
N LYS A 41 -7.52 10.40 21.74
CA LYS A 41 -8.34 9.19 21.67
C LYS A 41 -7.86 8.20 20.62
N LEU A 42 -7.37 8.72 19.47
CA LEU A 42 -6.79 7.87 18.42
C LEU A 42 -5.54 7.13 18.92
N ALA A 43 -4.66 7.83 19.63
CA ALA A 43 -3.45 7.24 20.20
C ALA A 43 -3.78 6.21 21.29
N ASP A 44 -4.69 6.54 22.20
CA ASP A 44 -5.08 5.68 23.32
C ASP A 44 -5.78 4.40 22.85
N ASP A 45 -6.65 4.51 21.84
CA ASP A 45 -7.31 3.35 21.21
C ASP A 45 -6.28 2.43 20.55
N PHE A 46 -5.33 3.00 19.79
CA PHE A 46 -4.26 2.23 19.16
C PHE A 46 -3.39 1.51 20.20
N LEU A 47 -2.93 2.23 21.24
CA LEU A 47 -2.11 1.67 22.32
C LEU A 47 -2.84 0.56 23.07
N THR A 48 -4.15 0.74 23.31
CA THR A 48 -5.00 -0.26 23.94
C THR A 48 -5.06 -1.54 23.11
N ARG A 49 -5.30 -1.44 21.81
CA ARG A 49 -5.37 -2.60 20.89
C ARG A 49 -4.02 -3.30 20.75
N MET A 50 -2.95 -2.55 20.90
CA MET A 50 -1.59 -3.12 20.90
C MET A 50 -1.21 -3.74 22.24
N GLY A 51 -1.98 -3.55 23.31
CA GLY A 51 -1.66 -4.02 24.65
C GLY A 51 -0.52 -3.24 25.30
N LEU A 52 -0.43 -1.93 25.01
CA LEU A 52 0.65 -1.04 25.46
C LEU A 52 0.19 -0.03 26.52
N GLN A 53 -1.01 -0.19 27.11
CA GLN A 53 -1.56 0.75 28.10
C GLN A 53 -0.68 0.86 29.36
N ASN A 54 0.00 -0.23 29.75
CA ASN A 54 0.88 -0.28 30.92
C ASN A 54 2.35 -0.03 30.55
N HIS A 55 2.61 0.66 29.43
CA HIS A 55 3.95 1.02 29.01
C HIS A 55 4.12 2.53 29.02
N GLN A 56 5.34 3.01 29.28
CA GLN A 56 5.63 4.41 29.03
C GLN A 56 5.61 4.67 27.52
N TYR A 57 4.98 5.76 27.11
CA TYR A 57 4.93 6.16 25.71
C TYR A 57 4.95 7.67 25.53
N VAL A 58 5.27 8.07 24.32
CA VAL A 58 5.19 9.46 23.87
C VAL A 58 4.50 9.47 22.51
N VAL A 59 3.56 10.40 22.37
CA VAL A 59 2.85 10.63 21.13
C VAL A 59 3.22 12.01 20.59
N ILE A 60 3.68 12.07 19.36
CA ILE A 60 4.04 13.29 18.65
C ILE A 60 3.14 13.42 17.43
N ARG A 61 2.34 14.47 17.36
CA ARG A 61 1.57 14.80 16.17
C ARG A 61 2.43 15.58 15.18
N HIS A 62 2.50 15.11 13.95
CA HIS A 62 3.08 15.83 12.82
C HIS A 62 1.98 16.33 11.89
N SER A 63 2.12 17.55 11.39
CA SER A 63 1.18 18.15 10.43
C SER A 63 1.35 17.63 9.00
N GLY A 64 2.32 16.73 8.79
CA GLY A 64 2.66 16.24 7.47
C GLY A 64 3.72 17.09 6.77
N THR A 65 4.10 16.65 5.57
CA THR A 65 5.04 17.34 4.68
C THR A 65 4.40 17.47 3.30
N GLU A 66 4.89 18.40 2.46
CA GLU A 66 4.40 18.56 1.08
C GLU A 66 4.49 17.26 0.28
N SER A 67 5.56 16.48 0.47
CA SER A 67 5.75 15.17 -0.17
C SER A 67 4.68 14.13 0.22
N ARG A 68 4.05 14.30 1.37
CA ARG A 68 2.93 13.46 1.88
C ARG A 68 1.58 14.18 1.81
N LYS A 69 1.43 15.17 0.94
CA LYS A 69 0.19 15.98 0.78
C LYS A 69 -0.30 16.56 2.11
N ASN A 70 0.63 16.93 3.01
CA ASN A 70 0.35 17.47 4.34
C ASN A 70 -0.54 16.55 5.22
N GLN A 71 -0.51 15.25 5.01
CA GLN A 71 -1.28 14.30 5.81
C GLN A 71 -0.78 14.30 7.27
N ALA A 72 -1.63 14.74 8.17
CA ALA A 72 -1.33 14.70 9.59
C ALA A 72 -1.26 13.25 10.11
N HIS A 73 -0.32 12.98 11.00
CA HIS A 73 -0.10 11.63 11.54
C HIS A 73 0.51 11.69 12.93
N LEU A 74 0.39 10.57 13.66
CA LEU A 74 1.02 10.38 14.96
C LEU A 74 2.28 9.52 14.83
N HIS A 75 3.36 9.95 15.43
CA HIS A 75 4.46 9.07 15.81
C HIS A 75 4.26 8.66 17.27
N ILE A 76 4.21 7.37 17.51
CA ILE A 76 4.09 6.78 18.85
C ILE A 76 5.39 6.06 19.16
N LEU A 77 6.06 6.47 20.23
CA LEU A 77 7.23 5.81 20.78
C LEU A 77 6.83 5.19 22.11
N ALA A 78 6.88 3.87 22.22
CA ALA A 78 6.55 3.16 23.43
C ALA A 78 7.74 2.38 23.96
N ASN A 79 7.92 2.40 25.28
CA ASN A 79 8.88 1.54 25.95
C ASN A 79 8.49 0.08 25.77
N ARG A 80 9.44 -0.77 25.41
CA ARG A 80 9.18 -2.20 25.23
C ARG A 80 9.04 -2.94 26.55
N VAL A 81 9.56 -2.39 27.63
CA VAL A 81 9.36 -2.91 28.99
C VAL A 81 8.20 -2.14 29.62
N SER A 82 7.22 -2.86 30.18
CA SER A 82 6.07 -2.28 30.86
C SER A 82 6.48 -1.63 32.19
N MET A 83 5.59 -0.83 32.78
CA MET A 83 5.80 -0.26 34.10
C MET A 83 5.80 -1.33 35.22
N SER A 84 5.28 -2.54 34.92
CA SER A 84 5.36 -3.71 35.81
C SER A 84 6.61 -4.57 35.57
N GLY A 85 7.53 -4.18 34.68
CA GLY A 85 8.76 -4.93 34.41
C GLY A 85 8.60 -6.08 33.43
N GLU A 86 7.53 -6.13 32.63
CA GLU A 86 7.29 -7.20 31.66
C GLU A 86 7.77 -6.80 30.28
N LEU A 87 8.46 -7.70 29.58
CA LEU A 87 8.93 -7.47 28.23
C LEU A 87 7.82 -7.73 27.20
N TYR A 88 7.46 -6.70 26.44
CA TYR A 88 6.50 -6.80 25.35
C TYR A 88 7.02 -7.72 24.24
N ARG A 89 6.20 -8.67 23.82
CA ARG A 89 6.48 -9.57 22.70
C ARG A 89 6.18 -8.87 21.38
N ASP A 90 7.22 -8.56 20.61
CA ASP A 90 7.12 -7.85 19.32
C ASP A 90 6.98 -8.76 18.09
N ASN A 91 6.76 -10.07 18.31
CA ASN A 91 6.50 -11.00 17.22
C ASN A 91 5.32 -10.51 16.38
N TRP A 92 5.53 -10.45 15.06
CA TRP A 92 4.51 -10.02 14.10
C TRP A 92 3.91 -8.63 14.38
N ILE A 93 4.68 -7.75 15.02
CA ILE A 93 4.21 -6.43 15.47
C ILE A 93 3.58 -5.61 14.33
N GLY A 94 4.16 -5.65 13.12
CA GLY A 94 3.60 -4.96 11.95
C GLY A 94 2.23 -5.48 11.56
N LYS A 95 2.02 -6.80 11.60
CA LYS A 95 0.70 -7.41 11.32
C LYS A 95 -0.32 -7.00 12.39
N ARG A 96 0.05 -7.08 13.66
CA ARG A 96 -0.82 -6.68 14.79
C ARG A 96 -1.18 -5.20 14.72
N ALA A 97 -0.22 -4.32 14.39
CA ALA A 97 -0.47 -2.89 14.21
C ALA A 97 -1.44 -2.62 13.05
N THR A 98 -1.30 -3.35 11.93
CA THR A 98 -2.23 -3.26 10.81
C THR A 98 -3.64 -3.74 11.19
N GLU A 99 -3.75 -4.84 11.94
CA GLU A 99 -5.03 -5.35 12.44
C GLU A 99 -5.70 -4.37 13.41
N ALA A 100 -4.91 -3.75 14.32
CA ALA A 100 -5.39 -2.71 15.22
C ALA A 100 -5.93 -1.49 14.43
N ALA A 101 -5.16 -0.96 13.48
CA ALA A 101 -5.58 0.16 12.65
C ALA A 101 -6.83 -0.14 11.82
N ASN A 102 -6.92 -1.33 11.22
CA ASN A 102 -8.10 -1.75 10.46
C ASN A 102 -9.34 -1.94 11.36
N GLY A 103 -9.16 -2.43 12.60
CA GLY A 103 -10.22 -2.50 13.60
C GLY A 103 -10.77 -1.12 13.94
N MET A 104 -9.88 -0.17 14.21
CA MET A 104 -10.24 1.22 14.49
C MET A 104 -10.99 1.86 13.31
N ALA A 105 -10.55 1.63 12.08
CA ALA A 105 -11.19 2.15 10.89
C ALA A 105 -12.62 1.57 10.73
N ARG A 106 -12.80 0.25 10.91
CA ARG A 106 -14.13 -0.39 10.83
C ARG A 106 -15.13 0.17 11.82
N GLU A 107 -14.73 0.33 13.08
CA GLU A 107 -15.61 0.83 14.14
C GLU A 107 -16.05 2.28 13.92
N ARG A 108 -15.23 3.05 13.19
CA ARG A 108 -15.49 4.43 12.82
C ARG A 108 -16.15 4.58 11.43
N ASN A 109 -16.49 3.47 10.78
CA ASN A 109 -17.02 3.43 9.40
C ASN A 109 -16.09 4.10 8.38
N LEU A 110 -14.78 3.98 8.59
CA LEU A 110 -13.75 4.54 7.70
C LEU A 110 -13.23 3.49 6.73
N VAL A 111 -12.71 3.97 5.61
CA VAL A 111 -12.07 3.11 4.60
C VAL A 111 -10.76 2.56 5.17
N GLN A 112 -10.60 1.25 5.14
CA GLN A 112 -9.39 0.60 5.61
C GLN A 112 -8.24 0.80 4.61
N ALA A 113 -7.02 0.99 5.11
CA ALA A 113 -5.84 1.15 4.27
C ALA A 113 -5.63 -0.03 3.29
N GLN A 114 -5.98 -1.24 3.71
CA GLN A 114 -5.92 -2.43 2.84
C GLN A 114 -6.89 -2.37 1.65
N ASP A 115 -8.08 -1.77 1.83
CA ASP A 115 -9.08 -1.62 0.77
C ASP A 115 -8.66 -0.55 -0.23
N ILE A 116 -8.08 0.56 0.26
CA ILE A 116 -7.44 1.57 -0.60
C ILE A 116 -6.31 0.93 -1.42
N GLY A 117 -5.45 0.16 -0.77
CA GLY A 117 -4.37 -0.54 -1.45
C GLY A 117 -4.88 -1.56 -2.49
N LYS A 118 -5.96 -2.27 -2.20
CA LYS A 118 -6.60 -3.21 -3.14
C LYS A 118 -7.21 -2.46 -4.33
N ALA A 119 -7.94 -1.38 -4.08
CA ALA A 119 -8.54 -0.55 -5.12
C ALA A 119 -7.48 0.07 -6.04
N ASN A 120 -6.40 0.63 -5.48
CA ASN A 120 -5.29 1.18 -6.24
C ASN A 120 -4.63 0.13 -7.15
N ARG A 121 -4.35 -1.07 -6.63
CA ARG A 121 -3.75 -2.16 -7.43
C ARG A 121 -4.71 -2.62 -8.55
N GLN A 122 -6.00 -2.66 -8.29
CA GLN A 122 -6.99 -3.01 -9.31
C GLN A 122 -7.09 -1.93 -10.38
N ASP A 123 -7.06 -0.64 -10.02
CA ASP A 123 -7.06 0.48 -10.96
C ASP A 123 -5.80 0.46 -11.84
N ILE A 124 -4.62 0.29 -11.26
CA ILE A 124 -3.36 0.11 -12.00
C ILE A 124 -3.46 -1.08 -12.95
N LYS A 125 -3.96 -2.22 -12.48
CA LYS A 125 -4.11 -3.43 -13.29
C LYS A 125 -4.98 -3.17 -14.52
N SER A 126 -6.11 -2.51 -14.34
CA SER A 126 -7.01 -2.13 -15.44
C SER A 126 -6.32 -1.19 -16.43
N GLY A 127 -5.55 -0.21 -15.93
CA GLY A 127 -4.75 0.69 -16.76
C GLY A 127 -3.67 -0.05 -17.56
N MET A 128 -2.97 -0.99 -16.92
CA MET A 128 -1.96 -1.84 -17.59
C MET A 128 -2.58 -2.70 -18.68
N ASP A 129 -3.70 -3.35 -18.42
CA ASP A 129 -4.39 -4.17 -19.40
C ASP A 129 -4.84 -3.33 -20.61
N ALA A 130 -5.39 -2.14 -20.37
CA ALA A 130 -5.81 -1.22 -21.42
C ALA A 130 -4.63 -0.73 -22.29
N VAL A 131 -3.49 -0.41 -21.67
CA VAL A 131 -2.27 -0.02 -22.39
C VAL A 131 -1.71 -1.18 -23.19
N LEU A 132 -1.60 -2.38 -22.58
CA LEU A 132 -1.11 -3.57 -23.26
C LEU A 132 -1.96 -3.95 -24.48
N GLN A 133 -3.29 -3.75 -24.43
CA GLN A 133 -4.19 -4.00 -25.56
C GLN A 133 -3.99 -3.03 -26.73
N LYS A 134 -3.52 -1.80 -26.46
CA LYS A 134 -3.27 -0.79 -27.50
C LYS A 134 -1.93 -0.97 -28.22
N LEU A 135 -0.95 -1.59 -27.57
CA LEU A 135 0.37 -1.79 -28.14
C LEU A 135 0.32 -2.88 -29.21
N GLU A 136 0.62 -2.57 -30.46
CA GLU A 136 0.71 -3.55 -31.54
C GLU A 136 1.81 -4.59 -31.28
N ARG A 137 2.92 -4.14 -30.75
CA ARG A 137 4.07 -4.96 -30.35
C ARG A 137 4.53 -4.58 -28.96
N PHE A 138 4.88 -5.56 -28.15
CA PHE A 138 5.43 -5.29 -26.82
C PHE A 138 6.85 -4.80 -26.92
N ASP A 139 7.09 -3.63 -26.38
CA ASP A 139 8.38 -3.05 -26.02
C ASP A 139 8.22 -2.35 -24.67
N PHE A 140 9.17 -2.58 -23.75
CA PHE A 140 9.06 -2.05 -22.41
C PHE A 140 9.14 -0.50 -22.36
N GLY A 141 9.93 0.12 -23.26
CA GLY A 141 10.02 1.57 -23.39
C GLY A 141 8.68 2.18 -23.80
N SER A 142 8.09 1.66 -24.88
CA SER A 142 6.76 2.07 -25.38
C SER A 142 5.68 1.82 -24.34
N PHE A 143 5.72 0.69 -23.64
CA PHE A 143 4.79 0.39 -22.56
C PHE A 143 4.90 1.44 -21.43
N LYS A 144 6.11 1.81 -21.01
CA LYS A 144 6.35 2.82 -19.98
C LYS A 144 5.78 4.19 -20.39
N GLU A 145 6.03 4.62 -21.61
CA GLU A 145 5.52 5.90 -22.14
C GLU A 145 3.99 5.94 -22.18
N GLU A 146 3.35 4.88 -22.66
CA GLU A 146 1.89 4.81 -22.70
C GLU A 146 1.26 4.72 -21.31
N MET A 147 1.91 4.05 -20.35
CA MET A 147 1.48 4.04 -18.94
C MET A 147 1.57 5.44 -18.33
N GLU A 148 2.62 6.20 -18.62
CA GLU A 148 2.78 7.56 -18.15
C GLU A 148 1.69 8.48 -18.71
N LYS A 149 1.39 8.40 -20.02
CA LYS A 149 0.27 9.09 -20.68
C LYS A 149 -1.09 8.71 -20.07
N ALA A 150 -1.24 7.46 -19.63
CA ALA A 150 -2.45 6.98 -18.95
C ALA A 150 -2.55 7.40 -17.47
N GLY A 151 -1.56 8.13 -16.94
CA GLY A 151 -1.52 8.62 -15.56
C GLY A 151 -0.97 7.63 -14.54
N TYR A 152 -0.22 6.62 -15.00
CA TYR A 152 0.46 5.61 -14.16
C TYR A 152 1.97 5.60 -14.41
N PRO A 153 2.72 6.60 -13.92
CA PRO A 153 4.17 6.67 -14.13
C PRO A 153 4.88 5.41 -13.64
N ILE A 154 5.86 4.95 -14.43
CA ILE A 154 6.69 3.78 -14.12
C ILE A 154 8.09 4.23 -13.69
N ARG A 155 8.52 3.74 -12.52
CA ARG A 155 9.90 3.85 -12.04
C ARG A 155 10.59 2.49 -12.15
N GLU A 156 11.68 2.47 -12.88
CA GLU A 156 12.50 1.28 -13.08
C GLU A 156 13.29 0.91 -11.82
N ALA A 157 13.39 -0.37 -11.52
CA ALA A 157 14.28 -0.92 -10.52
C ALA A 157 15.46 -1.60 -11.21
N ARG A 158 16.65 -1.01 -11.10
CA ARG A 158 17.88 -1.52 -11.72
C ARG A 158 18.82 -2.10 -10.66
N ALA A 159 19.52 -3.18 -11.00
CA ALA A 159 20.62 -3.71 -10.21
C ALA A 159 21.82 -2.75 -10.27
N SER A 160 22.80 -2.97 -9.38
CA SER A 160 24.07 -2.22 -9.40
C SER A 160 24.83 -2.31 -10.73
N THR A 161 24.60 -3.37 -11.51
CA THR A 161 25.12 -3.59 -12.86
C THR A 161 24.39 -2.80 -13.96
N GLY A 162 23.39 -1.98 -13.60
CA GLY A 162 22.53 -1.27 -14.55
C GLY A 162 21.41 -2.11 -15.17
N LYS A 163 21.40 -3.43 -14.98
CA LYS A 163 20.39 -4.34 -15.54
C LYS A 163 19.03 -4.04 -14.92
N LEU A 164 18.00 -3.93 -15.76
CA LEU A 164 16.60 -3.79 -15.34
C LEU A 164 16.18 -5.08 -14.60
N ASN A 165 15.77 -4.94 -13.33
CA ASN A 165 15.46 -6.04 -12.43
C ASN A 165 13.96 -6.11 -12.09
N GLY A 166 13.23 -5.02 -12.32
CA GLY A 166 11.81 -4.89 -12.09
C GLY A 166 11.37 -3.45 -12.25
N TYR A 167 10.15 -3.15 -11.86
CA TYR A 167 9.63 -1.79 -11.89
C TYR A 167 8.52 -1.58 -10.86
N TYR A 168 8.28 -0.31 -10.57
CA TYR A 168 7.20 0.18 -9.73
C TYR A 168 6.25 1.00 -10.58
N VAL A 169 4.96 0.91 -10.29
CA VAL A 169 3.93 1.71 -10.92
C VAL A 169 3.31 2.62 -9.87
N LYS A 170 3.22 3.90 -10.16
CA LYS A 170 2.62 4.89 -9.28
C LYS A 170 1.13 4.98 -9.56
N ALA A 171 0.31 4.74 -8.54
CA ALA A 171 -1.13 4.95 -8.60
C ALA A 171 -1.48 6.44 -8.70
N LYS A 172 -2.67 6.76 -9.17
CA LYS A 172 -3.21 8.14 -9.19
C LYS A 172 -3.26 8.78 -7.79
N SER A 173 -3.39 7.96 -6.75
CA SER A 173 -3.28 8.40 -5.35
C SER A 173 -1.87 8.84 -4.94
N GLY A 174 -0.85 8.55 -5.75
CA GLY A 174 0.55 8.85 -5.48
C GLY A 174 1.35 7.70 -4.87
N THR A 175 0.71 6.61 -4.44
CA THR A 175 1.36 5.43 -3.87
C THR A 175 2.02 4.59 -4.95
N GLU A 176 3.25 4.14 -4.72
CA GLU A 176 3.96 3.23 -5.63
C GLU A 176 3.76 1.76 -5.22
N TYR A 177 3.55 0.91 -6.22
CA TYR A 177 3.43 -0.54 -6.06
C TYR A 177 4.43 -1.26 -6.96
N LYS A 178 5.08 -2.30 -6.42
CA LYS A 178 5.90 -3.21 -7.26
C LYS A 178 5.00 -3.92 -8.26
N ALA A 179 5.51 -4.17 -9.46
CA ALA A 179 4.79 -4.96 -10.46
C ALA A 179 4.30 -6.33 -9.93
N SER A 180 5.07 -6.96 -9.03
CA SER A 180 4.69 -8.22 -8.36
C SER A 180 3.54 -8.09 -7.36
N GLU A 181 3.35 -6.91 -6.77
CA GLU A 181 2.22 -6.60 -5.86
C GLU A 181 0.92 -6.34 -6.63
N ILE A 182 1.01 -5.85 -7.87
CA ILE A 182 -0.12 -5.69 -8.78
C ILE A 182 -0.58 -7.06 -9.28
N GLY A 183 0.37 -7.92 -9.63
CA GLY A 183 0.11 -9.30 -9.98
C GLY A 183 1.28 -9.98 -10.67
N LYS A 184 1.40 -11.31 -10.52
CA LYS A 184 2.47 -12.10 -11.14
C LYS A 184 2.58 -11.89 -12.65
N ASN A 185 1.46 -11.72 -13.33
CA ASN A 185 1.38 -11.53 -14.79
C ASN A 185 2.00 -10.21 -15.28
N TYR A 186 2.13 -9.21 -14.38
CA TYR A 186 2.66 -7.88 -14.71
C TYR A 186 4.13 -7.72 -14.34
N THR A 187 4.78 -8.75 -13.79
CA THR A 187 6.21 -8.71 -13.55
C THR A 187 6.98 -8.63 -14.87
N LEU A 188 8.20 -8.09 -14.84
CA LEU A 188 9.06 -7.94 -16.02
C LEU A 188 9.22 -9.26 -16.80
N ALA A 189 9.25 -10.41 -16.09
CA ALA A 189 9.37 -11.72 -16.69
C ALA A 189 8.10 -12.26 -17.38
N HIS A 190 6.94 -11.67 -17.10
CA HIS A 190 5.65 -12.20 -17.56
C HIS A 190 4.81 -11.22 -18.38
N ILE A 191 5.13 -9.93 -18.35
CA ILE A 191 4.30 -8.88 -18.96
C ILE A 191 4.16 -9.02 -20.48
N GLU A 192 5.21 -9.43 -21.16
CA GLU A 192 5.17 -9.69 -22.60
C GLU A 192 4.20 -10.85 -22.97
N LYS A 193 4.20 -11.91 -22.15
CA LYS A 193 3.23 -13.01 -22.29
C LYS A 193 1.81 -12.54 -22.05
N THR A 194 1.62 -11.61 -21.13
CA THR A 194 0.31 -11.01 -20.82
C THR A 194 -0.17 -10.16 -21.98
N HIS A 195 0.68 -9.34 -22.58
CA HIS A 195 0.40 -8.60 -23.82
C HIS A 195 -0.10 -9.55 -24.92
N PHE A 196 0.66 -10.60 -25.22
CA PHE A 196 0.30 -11.57 -26.26
C PHE A 196 -1.05 -12.24 -25.99
N LYS A 197 -1.34 -12.58 -24.73
CA LYS A 197 -2.63 -13.18 -24.35
C LYS A 197 -3.80 -12.22 -24.55
N LEU A 198 -3.66 -10.96 -24.17
CA LEU A 198 -4.70 -9.94 -24.32
C LEU A 198 -5.00 -9.66 -25.80
N HIS A 199 -3.97 -9.57 -26.65
CA HIS A 199 -4.15 -9.40 -28.10
C HIS A 199 -4.91 -10.58 -28.75
N ARG A 200 -4.61 -11.81 -28.38
CA ARG A 200 -5.35 -12.97 -28.89
C ARG A 200 -6.82 -12.97 -28.50
N GLN A 201 -7.14 -12.49 -27.30
CA GLN A 201 -8.53 -12.39 -26.85
C GLN A 201 -9.31 -11.35 -27.67
N THR A 202 -8.69 -10.22 -27.99
CA THR A 202 -9.30 -9.16 -28.81
C THR A 202 -9.57 -9.64 -30.25
N LEU A 203 -8.61 -10.33 -30.86
CA LEU A 203 -8.80 -10.91 -32.21
C LEU A 203 -9.89 -11.98 -32.23
N GLY A 204 -9.96 -12.86 -31.22
CA GLY A 204 -11.02 -13.87 -31.13
C GLY A 204 -12.42 -13.29 -30.98
N GLN A 205 -12.56 -12.14 -30.29
CA GLN A 205 -13.85 -11.43 -30.16
C GLN A 205 -14.27 -10.72 -31.46
N SER A 206 -13.31 -10.23 -32.23
CA SER A 206 -13.55 -9.61 -33.55
C SER A 206 -14.10 -10.64 -34.55
N TYR A 207 -13.48 -11.80 -34.68
CA TYR A 207 -13.96 -12.88 -35.58
C TYR A 207 -15.31 -13.47 -35.15
N GLY A 208 -15.63 -13.48 -33.83
CA GLY A 208 -16.92 -13.98 -33.33
C GLY A 208 -18.11 -13.07 -33.66
N LYS A 209 -17.89 -11.76 -33.84
CA LYS A 209 -18.94 -10.81 -34.22
C LYS A 209 -19.31 -10.85 -35.71
N ASP A 210 -18.37 -11.16 -36.57
CA ASP A 210 -18.58 -11.21 -38.01
C ASP A 210 -19.34 -12.47 -38.45
N ILE A 211 -19.30 -13.54 -37.67
CA ILE A 211 -20.04 -14.80 -37.97
C ILE A 211 -21.55 -14.70 -37.66
N ILE A 212 -21.97 -13.77 -36.81
CA ILE A 212 -23.37 -13.62 -36.38
C ILE A 212 -24.18 -12.76 -37.37
N SER A 213 -23.55 -11.97 -38.24
CA SER A 213 -24.23 -11.09 -39.22
C SER A 213 -24.52 -11.73 -40.57
N GLY A 214 -24.20 -13.01 -40.78
CA GLY A 214 -24.32 -13.71 -42.05
C GLY A 214 -25.49 -14.71 -42.16
N LYS A 215 -26.70 -14.41 -41.63
CA LYS A 215 -27.93 -15.15 -41.97
C LYS A 215 -28.75 -14.36 -42.99
N GLY A 216 -28.27 -14.33 -44.22
CA GLY A 216 -29.09 -14.06 -45.39
C GLY A 216 -29.94 -15.27 -45.75
N GLY A 217 -31.25 -15.15 -45.68
CA GLY A 217 -32.17 -16.19 -45.98
C GLY A 217 -32.10 -16.60 -47.45
N LEU A 218 -32.01 -17.90 -47.71
CA LEU A 218 -32.41 -18.52 -48.98
C LEU A 218 -33.92 -18.69 -48.95
N HIS A 219 -34.64 -17.94 -49.80
CA HIS A 219 -35.98 -18.30 -50.22
C HIS A 219 -35.86 -19.16 -51.51
N LEU A 220 -36.38 -20.37 -51.44
CA LEU A 220 -36.83 -21.16 -52.57
C LEU A 220 -38.29 -20.85 -52.80
#